data_5508285d269fdfc26ee697d5c067cb3d
#
_entry.id   5508285d269fdfc26ee697d5c067cb3d
#
_cell.length_a   1.000
_cell.length_b   1.000
_cell.length_c   1.000
_cell.angle_alpha   90.00
_cell.angle_beta   90.00
_cell.angle_gamma   90.00
#
_symmetry.space_group_name_H-M   'P 1'
#
loop_
_entity.id
_entity.type
_entity.pdbx_description
1 polymer ?
#
loop_
_entity_poly.entity_id
_entity_poly.type
_entity_poly.pdbx_seq_one_letter_code
_entity_poly.pdbx_strand_id
1 'polypeptide(L)'
;MKIIKQLKIVTIIAAIFLVTACELDGGESLNGASTSSISDDLSRGELPQALSGVLSDMRVGLSTNTDVLSIVGREYYYFTSSDPRYEGDVVVGNLNNNTFYVTTPWGARYAAIKDANLILEGLDNTTSDLSDAEISATRGTISTLKAHELLMLSNNQHDNGIRIDVSDSESLGAFVDRAGALDAIADLLNSAATDLNSGGDELPFNMTPGYDDLRKSDATSGDQLPLTPADLLEFNRALLARVEAYRGNYPAVLAALEDSFFDLNGDLRSGVYHNFSLSGADLSNPLFIALNQEANVRVAHGSFITDAEDGDGRVGKAVERLENRDASGLIGTHDVAIYASLTDDVPIIRNEELILLYAEANMATNPTEAVAALDVLRTVAGLPAYAGATTATALEDELLYNRRYSLFGEGHRWIDMRRFGKLAELPNDRATDNVPAALPVPANENK
;
A
#
# COMPACT_ATOMS: atom_id res chain seq x y z
N MET A 1 47.21 -54.94 -6.21
CA MET A 1 47.64 -53.61 -5.68
C MET A 1 47.61 -52.45 -6.68
N LYS A 2 47.95 -52.62 -7.95
CA LYS A 2 47.92 -51.55 -8.98
C LYS A 2 46.47 -51.07 -9.34
N ILE A 3 45.48 -51.98 -9.42
CA ILE A 3 44.07 -51.63 -9.76
C ILE A 3 43.41 -50.78 -8.66
N ILE A 4 43.66 -51.06 -7.37
CA ILE A 4 43.12 -50.32 -6.24
C ILE A 4 43.70 -48.89 -6.16
N LYS A 5 44.95 -48.68 -6.57
CA LYS A 5 45.56 -47.36 -6.66
C LYS A 5 44.96 -46.52 -7.81
N GLN A 6 44.68 -47.15 -8.95
CA GLN A 6 44.01 -46.47 -10.09
C GLN A 6 42.57 -46.11 -9.76
N LEU A 7 41.83 -46.96 -9.06
CA LEU A 7 40.44 -46.68 -8.64
C LEU A 7 40.40 -45.48 -7.67
N LYS A 8 41.32 -45.41 -6.72
CA LYS A 8 41.42 -44.26 -5.79
C LYS A 8 41.76 -42.93 -6.49
N ILE A 9 42.61 -42.97 -7.52
CA ILE A 9 42.96 -41.75 -8.29
C ILE A 9 41.77 -41.29 -9.12
N VAL A 10 41.00 -42.20 -9.74
CA VAL A 10 39.80 -41.85 -10.50
C VAL A 10 38.72 -41.31 -9.57
N THR A 11 38.55 -41.83 -8.35
CA THR A 11 37.59 -41.33 -7.37
C THR A 11 37.96 -39.93 -6.85
N ILE A 12 39.26 -39.64 -6.66
CA ILE A 12 39.76 -38.32 -6.24
C ILE A 12 39.58 -37.32 -7.38
N ILE A 13 39.83 -37.68 -8.64
CA ILE A 13 39.61 -36.80 -9.79
C ILE A 13 38.13 -36.52 -9.99
N ALA A 14 37.25 -37.51 -9.84
CA ALA A 14 35.80 -37.34 -9.90
C ALA A 14 35.26 -36.48 -8.76
N ALA A 15 35.84 -36.56 -7.54
CA ALA A 15 35.48 -35.70 -6.41
C ALA A 15 35.92 -34.25 -6.61
N ILE A 16 37.05 -33.99 -7.29
CA ILE A 16 37.51 -32.64 -7.61
C ILE A 16 36.60 -31.98 -8.66
N PHE A 17 36.07 -32.74 -9.64
CA PHE A 17 35.08 -32.19 -10.60
C PHE A 17 33.69 -31.92 -10.01
N LEU A 18 33.34 -32.52 -8.87
CA LEU A 18 32.07 -32.25 -8.16
C LEU A 18 32.11 -31.02 -7.28
N VAL A 19 33.29 -30.49 -6.96
CA VAL A 19 33.43 -29.28 -6.11
C VAL A 19 33.44 -27.98 -6.94
N THR A 20 33.72 -28.08 -8.26
CA THR A 20 33.68 -26.91 -9.16
C THR A 20 32.33 -26.70 -9.86
N ALA A 21 31.30 -27.51 -9.54
CA ALA A 21 29.97 -27.40 -10.13
C ALA A 21 28.96 -26.58 -9.26
N CYS A 22 29.43 -25.89 -8.23
CA CYS A 22 28.59 -25.08 -7.35
C CYS A 22 28.97 -23.58 -7.33
N GLU A 23 29.55 -23.06 -8.38
CA GLU A 23 29.37 -21.68 -8.77
C GLU A 23 28.41 -21.66 -9.98
N LEU A 24 27.14 -21.92 -9.72
CA LEU A 24 26.07 -21.33 -10.51
C LEU A 24 26.05 -19.87 -10.09
N ASP A 25 26.94 -19.09 -10.66
CA ASP A 25 26.70 -17.69 -10.91
C ASP A 25 25.31 -17.63 -11.53
N GLY A 26 24.36 -17.07 -10.82
CA GLY A 26 23.05 -16.82 -11.40
C GLY A 26 23.30 -15.90 -12.57
N GLY A 27 23.41 -16.48 -13.77
CA GLY A 27 23.76 -15.73 -14.96
C GLY A 27 22.84 -14.54 -15.07
N GLU A 28 23.44 -13.35 -15.19
CA GLU A 28 22.69 -12.13 -15.46
C GLU A 28 21.66 -12.43 -16.55
N SER A 29 20.41 -12.02 -16.31
CA SER A 29 19.35 -12.19 -17.30
C SER A 29 19.78 -11.44 -18.56
N LEU A 30 20.20 -12.17 -19.59
CA LEU A 30 20.62 -11.57 -20.87
C LEU A 30 19.48 -10.82 -21.60
N ASN A 31 18.27 -10.88 -21.06
CA ASN A 31 17.06 -10.28 -21.64
C ASN A 31 16.44 -9.16 -20.77
N GLY A 32 17.12 -8.71 -19.72
CA GLY A 32 16.67 -7.62 -18.87
C GLY A 32 17.81 -6.81 -18.31
N ALA A 33 17.55 -5.58 -17.85
CA ALA A 33 18.54 -4.77 -17.16
C ALA A 33 19.02 -5.48 -15.89
N SER A 34 20.34 -5.52 -15.68
CA SER A 34 20.92 -6.02 -14.43
C SER A 34 20.85 -4.94 -13.35
N THR A 35 20.92 -5.33 -12.08
CA THR A 35 20.98 -4.35 -10.98
C THR A 35 22.15 -3.39 -11.14
N SER A 36 23.33 -3.88 -11.56
CA SER A 36 24.52 -3.06 -11.80
C SER A 36 24.34 -2.14 -13.02
N SER A 37 23.67 -2.56 -14.10
CA SER A 37 23.42 -1.66 -15.23
C SER A 37 22.47 -0.52 -14.86
N ILE A 38 21.50 -0.77 -13.96
CA ILE A 38 20.60 0.26 -13.47
C ILE A 38 21.32 1.23 -12.55
N SER A 39 22.09 0.76 -11.57
CA SER A 39 22.74 1.63 -10.56
C SER A 39 23.95 2.39 -11.10
N ASP A 40 24.72 1.78 -12.01
CA ASP A 40 26.01 2.34 -12.46
C ASP A 40 25.83 3.38 -13.60
N ASP A 41 24.84 3.18 -14.49
CA ASP A 41 24.58 4.09 -15.62
C ASP A 41 23.18 3.84 -16.23
N LEU A 42 22.15 4.30 -15.56
CA LEU A 42 20.76 4.10 -16.02
C LEU A 42 20.51 4.71 -17.39
N SER A 43 20.29 3.88 -18.40
CA SER A 43 19.96 4.35 -19.73
C SER A 43 18.48 4.69 -19.90
N ARG A 44 18.15 5.57 -20.86
CA ARG A 44 16.77 5.88 -21.27
C ARG A 44 15.97 4.62 -21.60
N GLY A 45 16.61 3.62 -22.23
CA GLY A 45 15.95 2.37 -22.63
C GLY A 45 15.64 1.42 -21.47
N GLU A 46 16.42 1.45 -20.39
CA GLU A 46 16.24 0.62 -19.20
C GLU A 46 15.25 1.22 -18.20
N LEU A 47 15.10 2.54 -18.18
CA LEU A 47 14.24 3.25 -17.25
C LEU A 47 12.79 2.73 -17.20
N PRO A 48 12.06 2.52 -18.33
CA PRO A 48 10.71 1.98 -18.26
C PRO A 48 10.63 0.59 -17.65
N GLN A 49 11.64 -0.26 -17.88
CA GLN A 49 11.71 -1.60 -17.31
C GLN A 49 11.99 -1.56 -15.80
N ALA A 50 12.93 -0.72 -15.37
CA ALA A 50 13.25 -0.53 -13.96
C ALA A 50 12.03 0.02 -13.17
N LEU A 51 11.33 1.03 -13.71
CA LEU A 51 10.09 1.54 -13.14
C LEU A 51 9.00 0.45 -13.06
N SER A 52 8.85 -0.37 -14.10
CA SER A 52 7.90 -1.49 -14.08
C SER A 52 8.23 -2.49 -12.98
N GLY A 53 9.51 -2.69 -12.66
CA GLY A 53 9.96 -3.48 -11.50
C GLY A 53 9.42 -2.92 -10.20
N VAL A 54 9.64 -1.64 -9.91
CA VAL A 54 9.12 -0.97 -8.71
C VAL A 54 7.59 -1.11 -8.62
N LEU A 55 6.85 -0.80 -9.69
CA LEU A 55 5.39 -0.89 -9.72
C LEU A 55 4.88 -2.33 -9.55
N SER A 56 5.64 -3.33 -10.00
CA SER A 56 5.35 -4.74 -9.78
C SER A 56 5.55 -5.14 -8.30
N ASP A 57 6.68 -4.74 -7.72
CA ASP A 57 7.04 -5.05 -6.34
C ASP A 57 6.08 -4.41 -5.33
N MET A 58 5.57 -3.22 -5.62
CA MET A 58 4.52 -2.58 -4.83
C MET A 58 3.25 -3.43 -4.71
N ARG A 59 2.98 -4.34 -5.66
CA ARG A 59 1.84 -5.28 -5.64
C ARG A 59 2.15 -6.61 -4.95
N VAL A 60 3.43 -6.93 -4.75
CA VAL A 60 3.84 -8.14 -4.03
C VAL A 60 3.43 -8.05 -2.57
N GLY A 61 2.86 -9.11 -2.02
CA GLY A 61 2.41 -9.16 -0.63
C GLY A 61 1.25 -8.23 -0.29
N LEU A 62 0.64 -7.55 -1.28
CA LEU A 62 -0.46 -6.61 -1.07
C LEU A 62 -1.65 -7.27 -0.34
N SER A 63 -2.08 -8.46 -0.78
CA SER A 63 -3.19 -9.15 -0.12
C SER A 63 -2.85 -9.55 1.31
N THR A 64 -1.64 -10.06 1.55
CA THR A 64 -1.22 -10.41 2.92
C THR A 64 -1.24 -9.18 3.83
N ASN A 65 -0.73 -8.05 3.35
CA ASN A 65 -0.75 -6.80 4.10
C ASN A 65 -2.18 -6.34 4.40
N THR A 66 -3.03 -6.29 3.37
CA THR A 66 -4.43 -5.86 3.51
C THR A 66 -5.21 -6.80 4.41
N ASP A 67 -5.03 -8.12 4.26
CA ASP A 67 -5.68 -9.12 5.13
C ASP A 67 -5.29 -8.92 6.59
N VAL A 68 -4.01 -8.76 6.88
CA VAL A 68 -3.55 -8.55 8.27
C VAL A 68 -4.14 -7.28 8.85
N LEU A 69 -4.07 -6.16 8.14
CA LEU A 69 -4.59 -4.86 8.62
C LEU A 69 -6.11 -4.89 8.82
N SER A 70 -6.84 -5.49 7.88
CA SER A 70 -8.31 -5.60 8.00
C SER A 70 -8.75 -6.56 9.10
N ILE A 71 -8.02 -7.67 9.31
CA ILE A 71 -8.31 -8.61 10.40
C ILE A 71 -8.05 -7.96 11.76
N VAL A 72 -6.89 -7.32 11.98
CA VAL A 72 -6.63 -6.63 13.25
C VAL A 72 -7.53 -5.41 13.43
N GLY A 73 -7.97 -4.77 12.34
CA GLY A 73 -8.97 -3.69 12.33
C GLY A 73 -10.41 -4.16 12.52
N ARG A 74 -10.66 -5.45 12.60
CA ARG A 74 -12.02 -6.03 12.72
C ARG A 74 -12.95 -5.57 11.58
N GLU A 75 -12.41 -5.48 10.35
CA GLU A 75 -13.21 -5.23 9.16
C GLU A 75 -13.78 -6.55 8.63
N TYR A 76 -12.93 -7.57 8.52
CA TYR A 76 -13.30 -8.91 8.08
C TYR A 76 -12.39 -9.98 8.69
N TYR A 77 -12.77 -11.23 8.54
CA TYR A 77 -11.94 -12.40 8.81
C TYR A 77 -11.56 -13.08 7.49
N TYR A 78 -10.38 -13.68 7.43
CA TYR A 78 -9.96 -14.51 6.31
C TYR A 78 -9.90 -15.97 6.77
N PHE A 79 -10.93 -16.74 6.38
CA PHE A 79 -11.00 -18.17 6.64
C PHE A 79 -10.36 -18.92 5.49
N THR A 80 -9.27 -19.63 5.78
CA THR A 80 -8.55 -20.41 4.80
C THR A 80 -8.17 -21.76 5.35
N SER A 81 -8.50 -22.81 4.60
CA SER A 81 -8.16 -24.21 4.98
C SER A 81 -6.65 -24.49 4.89
N SER A 82 -5.89 -23.68 4.17
CA SER A 82 -4.45 -23.84 3.99
C SER A 82 -3.62 -23.23 5.11
N ASP A 83 -4.14 -22.24 5.83
CA ASP A 83 -3.38 -21.55 6.86
C ASP A 83 -4.25 -21.03 8.01
N PRO A 84 -4.37 -21.77 9.11
CA PRO A 84 -5.20 -21.37 10.26
C PRO A 84 -4.61 -20.21 11.09
N ARG A 85 -3.43 -19.70 10.76
CA ARG A 85 -2.78 -18.62 11.51
C ARG A 85 -3.49 -17.27 11.37
N TYR A 86 -4.24 -17.04 10.29
CA TYR A 86 -5.09 -15.86 10.19
C TYR A 86 -6.12 -15.81 11.34
N GLU A 87 -6.72 -16.93 11.68
CA GLU A 87 -7.72 -17.03 12.75
C GLU A 87 -7.07 -17.26 14.13
N GLY A 88 -5.96 -17.99 14.15
CA GLY A 88 -5.26 -18.40 15.37
C GLY A 88 -4.29 -17.35 15.89
N ASP A 89 -3.53 -16.69 15.02
CA ASP A 89 -2.50 -15.74 15.43
C ASP A 89 -2.97 -14.29 15.23
N VAL A 90 -3.47 -13.96 14.02
CA VAL A 90 -3.76 -12.56 13.66
C VAL A 90 -5.00 -12.04 14.39
N VAL A 91 -6.11 -12.80 14.44
CA VAL A 91 -7.31 -12.40 15.20
C VAL A 91 -7.03 -12.38 16.69
N VAL A 92 -6.27 -13.37 17.20
CA VAL A 92 -5.89 -13.45 18.62
C VAL A 92 -4.88 -12.35 19.01
N GLY A 93 -4.20 -11.75 18.04
CA GLY A 93 -3.19 -10.72 18.30
C GLY A 93 -1.89 -11.26 18.92
N ASN A 94 -1.66 -12.58 18.84
CA ASN A 94 -0.43 -13.22 19.29
C ASN A 94 0.51 -13.41 18.08
N LEU A 95 1.05 -12.30 17.61
CA LEU A 95 1.80 -12.24 16.36
C LEU A 95 3.23 -12.76 16.51
N ASN A 96 3.56 -13.79 15.72
CA ASN A 96 4.92 -14.33 15.65
C ASN A 96 5.73 -13.58 14.58
N ASN A 97 6.84 -12.98 14.99
CA ASN A 97 7.70 -12.14 14.16
C ASN A 97 8.51 -12.89 13.07
N ASN A 98 8.42 -14.21 13.01
CA ASN A 98 9.04 -15.03 11.96
C ASN A 98 8.00 -15.70 11.05
N THR A 99 6.80 -15.16 10.99
CA THR A 99 5.67 -15.73 10.22
C THR A 99 5.35 -14.84 9.01
N PHE A 100 4.85 -15.46 7.95
CA PHE A 100 4.58 -14.81 6.66
C PHE A 100 3.73 -13.54 6.78
N TYR A 101 2.76 -13.49 7.68
CA TYR A 101 1.89 -12.32 7.87
C TYR A 101 2.63 -11.08 8.44
N VAL A 102 3.86 -11.28 8.95
CA VAL A 102 4.78 -10.20 9.34
C VAL A 102 5.88 -10.02 8.29
N THR A 103 6.53 -11.12 7.88
CA THR A 103 7.74 -11.06 7.04
C THR A 103 7.42 -10.73 5.58
N THR A 104 6.27 -11.16 5.03
CA THR A 104 5.91 -10.87 3.63
C THR A 104 5.62 -9.39 3.39
N PRO A 105 4.75 -8.70 4.16
CA PRO A 105 4.57 -7.25 3.99
C PRO A 105 5.84 -6.46 4.19
N TRP A 106 6.66 -6.82 5.17
CA TRP A 106 7.94 -6.17 5.44
C TRP A 106 8.91 -6.31 4.26
N GLY A 107 9.18 -7.55 3.84
CA GLY A 107 10.14 -7.82 2.77
C GLY A 107 9.72 -7.24 1.42
N ALA A 108 8.43 -7.32 1.08
CA ALA A 108 7.90 -6.78 -0.16
C ALA A 108 8.06 -5.25 -0.25
N ARG A 109 7.74 -4.52 0.83
CA ARG A 109 7.91 -3.05 0.84
C ARG A 109 9.40 -2.66 0.71
N TYR A 110 10.30 -3.33 1.43
CA TYR A 110 11.73 -3.05 1.29
C TYR A 110 12.31 -3.50 -0.05
N ALA A 111 11.74 -4.50 -0.72
CA ALA A 111 12.15 -4.84 -2.09
C ALA A 111 11.82 -3.69 -3.06
N ALA A 112 10.60 -3.17 -3.03
CA ALA A 112 10.21 -2.00 -3.84
C ALA A 112 11.08 -0.76 -3.52
N ILE A 113 11.40 -0.52 -2.23
CA ILE A 113 12.28 0.58 -1.81
C ILE A 113 13.71 0.37 -2.35
N LYS A 114 14.22 -0.87 -2.34
CA LYS A 114 15.54 -1.19 -2.89
C LYS A 114 15.58 -0.90 -4.40
N ASP A 115 14.58 -1.34 -5.14
CA ASP A 115 14.51 -1.09 -6.59
C ASP A 115 14.36 0.41 -6.89
N ALA A 116 13.60 1.15 -6.08
CA ALA A 116 13.54 2.60 -6.15
C ALA A 116 14.93 3.23 -5.91
N ASN A 117 15.69 2.77 -4.92
CA ASN A 117 17.03 3.27 -4.64
C ASN A 117 18.01 2.99 -5.79
N LEU A 118 17.94 1.82 -6.45
CA LEU A 118 18.77 1.53 -7.63
C LEU A 118 18.51 2.51 -8.77
N ILE A 119 17.24 2.87 -9.02
CA ILE A 119 16.91 3.88 -10.03
C ILE A 119 17.46 5.26 -9.62
N LEU A 120 17.28 5.66 -8.36
CA LEU A 120 17.77 6.95 -7.86
C LEU A 120 19.30 7.06 -7.96
N GLU A 121 20.03 6.01 -7.61
CA GLU A 121 21.48 5.91 -7.77
C GLU A 121 21.89 5.97 -9.25
N GLY A 122 21.20 5.22 -10.11
CA GLY A 122 21.45 5.24 -11.55
C GLY A 122 21.20 6.59 -12.20
N LEU A 123 20.24 7.38 -11.70
CA LEU A 123 20.02 8.76 -12.17
C LEU A 123 21.16 9.70 -11.78
N ASP A 124 21.82 9.47 -10.63
CA ASP A 124 22.97 10.25 -10.21
C ASP A 124 24.21 9.94 -11.05
N ASN A 125 24.30 8.72 -11.59
CA ASN A 125 25.44 8.21 -12.35
C ASN A 125 25.24 8.22 -13.87
N THR A 126 24.00 8.53 -14.36
CA THR A 126 23.67 8.38 -15.78
C THR A 126 24.51 9.24 -16.70
N THR A 127 24.99 8.62 -17.77
CA THR A 127 25.64 9.30 -18.92
C THR A 127 24.75 9.30 -20.16
N SER A 128 23.50 8.81 -20.02
CA SER A 128 22.55 8.74 -21.13
C SER A 128 22.03 10.13 -21.52
N ASP A 129 21.31 10.20 -22.65
CA ASP A 129 20.74 11.42 -23.21
C ASP A 129 19.45 11.92 -22.51
N LEU A 130 19.26 11.59 -21.22
CA LEU A 130 18.21 12.18 -20.41
C LEU A 130 18.50 13.65 -20.13
N SER A 131 17.53 14.51 -20.37
CA SER A 131 17.62 15.92 -19.98
C SER A 131 17.49 16.09 -18.46
N ASP A 132 17.95 17.23 -17.94
CA ASP A 132 17.82 17.57 -16.50
C ASP A 132 16.35 17.52 -16.06
N ALA A 133 15.41 17.93 -16.91
CA ALA A 133 13.99 17.89 -16.63
C ALA A 133 13.48 16.42 -16.52
N GLU A 134 13.88 15.54 -17.43
CA GLU A 134 13.49 14.13 -17.37
C GLU A 134 14.11 13.41 -16.17
N ILE A 135 15.35 13.74 -15.81
CA ILE A 135 15.99 13.25 -14.57
C ILE A 135 15.18 13.71 -13.35
N SER A 136 14.82 14.99 -13.29
CA SER A 136 14.00 15.53 -12.19
C SER A 136 12.62 14.87 -12.14
N ALA A 137 11.91 14.75 -13.28
CA ALA A 137 10.61 14.06 -13.33
C ALA A 137 10.69 12.62 -12.83
N THR A 138 11.73 11.89 -13.23
CA THR A 138 11.96 10.51 -12.81
C THR A 138 12.26 10.44 -11.31
N ARG A 139 13.17 11.28 -10.82
CA ARG A 139 13.53 11.35 -9.41
C ARG A 139 12.33 11.63 -8.53
N GLY A 140 11.53 12.62 -8.88
CA GLY A 140 10.31 12.98 -8.17
C GLY A 140 9.27 11.85 -8.14
N THR A 141 9.09 11.16 -9.28
CA THR A 141 8.18 10.01 -9.38
C THR A 141 8.65 8.86 -8.48
N ILE A 142 9.90 8.42 -8.62
CA ILE A 142 10.46 7.29 -7.86
C ILE A 142 10.48 7.60 -6.36
N SER A 143 10.84 8.82 -5.97
CA SER A 143 10.83 9.25 -4.56
C SER A 143 9.42 9.26 -3.97
N THR A 144 8.39 9.61 -4.77
CA THR A 144 6.99 9.53 -4.35
C THR A 144 6.55 8.09 -4.11
N LEU A 145 6.89 7.15 -5.01
CA LEU A 145 6.60 5.74 -4.82
C LEU A 145 7.33 5.16 -3.60
N LYS A 146 8.61 5.49 -3.42
CA LYS A 146 9.39 5.11 -2.22
C LYS A 146 8.76 5.64 -0.93
N ALA A 147 8.27 6.87 -0.92
CA ALA A 147 7.60 7.46 0.24
C ALA A 147 6.31 6.69 0.60
N HIS A 148 5.53 6.25 -0.39
CA HIS A 148 4.37 5.39 -0.17
C HIS A 148 4.76 4.08 0.50
N GLU A 149 5.80 3.39 0.04
CA GLU A 149 6.24 2.11 0.60
C GLU A 149 6.76 2.26 2.04
N LEU A 150 7.50 3.33 2.32
CA LEU A 150 7.93 3.67 3.69
C LEU A 150 6.73 3.96 4.61
N LEU A 151 5.68 4.62 4.09
CA LEU A 151 4.45 4.87 4.85
C LEU A 151 3.74 3.55 5.19
N MET A 152 3.66 2.60 4.25
CA MET A 152 3.08 1.28 4.49
C MET A 152 3.82 0.53 5.61
N LEU A 153 5.16 0.56 5.61
CA LEU A 153 5.99 0.01 6.69
C LEU A 153 5.71 0.71 8.03
N SER A 154 5.73 2.05 8.05
CA SER A 154 5.46 2.84 9.26
C SER A 154 4.06 2.56 9.83
N ASN A 155 3.06 2.37 8.98
CA ASN A 155 1.72 2.00 9.40
C ASN A 155 1.66 0.63 10.07
N ASN A 156 2.40 -0.35 9.57
CA ASN A 156 2.48 -1.69 10.15
C ASN A 156 3.23 -1.69 11.48
N GLN A 157 4.38 -1.03 11.53
CA GLN A 157 5.32 -1.12 12.67
C GLN A 157 5.01 -0.13 13.79
N HIS A 158 4.36 0.99 13.49
CA HIS A 158 4.03 2.03 14.47
C HIS A 158 5.26 2.37 15.35
N ASP A 159 5.14 2.28 16.68
CA ASP A 159 6.20 2.60 17.64
C ASP A 159 7.39 1.63 17.60
N ASN A 160 7.26 0.50 16.92
CA ASN A 160 8.39 -0.40 16.67
C ASN A 160 9.44 0.23 15.76
N GLY A 161 9.05 1.23 14.96
CA GLY A 161 9.93 1.96 14.06
C GLY A 161 10.31 1.18 12.79
N ILE A 162 10.91 1.91 11.87
CA ILE A 162 11.38 1.39 10.57
C ILE A 162 12.76 1.97 10.24
N ARG A 163 13.44 1.40 9.24
CA ARG A 163 14.64 2.01 8.65
C ARG A 163 14.22 2.88 7.47
N ILE A 164 14.68 4.12 7.44
CA ILE A 164 14.46 5.04 6.30
C ILE A 164 15.61 4.93 5.30
N ASP A 165 16.84 4.94 5.79
CA ASP A 165 18.02 4.77 4.95
C ASP A 165 18.37 3.29 4.83
N VAL A 166 18.17 2.75 3.64
CA VAL A 166 18.48 1.37 3.25
C VAL A 166 19.16 1.36 1.86
N SER A 167 19.80 2.46 1.48
CA SER A 167 20.49 2.59 0.19
C SER A 167 21.72 1.70 0.12
N ASP A 168 22.48 1.59 1.21
CA ASP A 168 23.62 0.68 1.33
C ASP A 168 23.23 -0.59 2.09
N SER A 169 23.16 -1.73 1.38
CA SER A 169 22.82 -3.03 1.96
C SER A 169 23.84 -3.54 3.00
N GLU A 170 25.07 -3.06 2.94
CA GLU A 170 26.13 -3.43 3.89
C GLU A 170 26.14 -2.53 5.13
N SER A 171 25.47 -1.37 5.08
CA SER A 171 25.43 -0.37 6.15
C SER A 171 24.07 0.27 6.29
N LEU A 172 23.07 -0.53 6.68
CA LEU A 172 21.69 -0.04 6.86
C LEU A 172 21.62 1.04 7.95
N GLY A 173 20.85 2.09 7.71
CA GLY A 173 20.55 3.14 8.68
C GLY A 173 19.87 2.59 9.95
N ALA A 174 19.90 3.37 11.03
CA ALA A 174 19.25 3.01 12.28
C ALA A 174 17.71 2.95 12.12
N PHE A 175 17.05 2.21 13.02
CA PHE A 175 15.61 2.33 13.17
C PHE A 175 15.25 3.72 13.69
N VAL A 176 14.23 4.33 13.11
CA VAL A 176 13.61 5.56 13.58
C VAL A 176 12.20 5.25 14.09
N ASP A 177 11.76 5.98 15.11
CA ASP A 177 10.42 5.84 15.65
C ASP A 177 9.35 6.34 14.65
N ARG A 178 8.07 6.20 15.02
CA ARG A 178 6.97 6.61 14.15
C ARG A 178 7.04 8.10 13.78
N ALA A 179 7.33 8.97 14.74
CA ALA A 179 7.38 10.41 14.49
C ALA A 179 8.49 10.75 13.49
N GLY A 180 9.70 10.25 13.74
CA GLY A 180 10.82 10.42 12.83
C GLY A 180 10.60 9.81 11.45
N ALA A 181 9.89 8.66 11.38
CA ALA A 181 9.54 8.05 10.10
C ALA A 181 8.56 8.92 9.30
N LEU A 182 7.50 9.43 9.94
CA LEU A 182 6.55 10.31 9.28
C LEU A 182 7.18 11.64 8.85
N ASP A 183 8.08 12.20 9.67
CA ASP A 183 8.84 13.41 9.31
C ASP A 183 9.71 13.16 8.07
N ALA A 184 10.48 12.07 8.04
CA ALA A 184 11.33 11.73 6.90
C ALA A 184 10.52 11.44 5.62
N ILE A 185 9.34 10.82 5.75
CA ILE A 185 8.44 10.57 4.62
C ILE A 185 7.86 11.88 4.07
N ALA A 186 7.45 12.81 4.95
CA ALA A 186 6.96 14.12 4.54
C ALA A 186 8.06 14.93 3.84
N ASP A 187 9.29 14.91 4.35
CA ASP A 187 10.46 15.56 3.74
C ASP A 187 10.77 14.97 2.37
N LEU A 188 10.72 13.64 2.23
CA LEU A 188 10.91 12.95 0.95
C LEU A 188 9.84 13.36 -0.08
N LEU A 189 8.56 13.43 0.32
CA LEU A 189 7.47 13.88 -0.54
C LEU A 189 7.64 15.35 -0.95
N ASN A 190 8.11 16.21 -0.05
CA ASN A 190 8.37 17.62 -0.36
C ASN A 190 9.56 17.80 -1.31
N SER A 191 10.61 17.02 -1.13
CA SER A 191 11.73 16.99 -2.09
C SER A 191 11.27 16.48 -3.45
N ALA A 192 10.54 15.38 -3.48
CA ALA A 192 9.98 14.80 -4.70
C ALA A 192 9.07 15.79 -5.47
N ALA A 193 8.29 16.60 -4.74
CA ALA A 193 7.48 17.65 -5.36
C ALA A 193 8.33 18.75 -6.01
N THR A 194 9.47 19.10 -5.43
CA THR A 194 10.42 20.06 -6.02
C THR A 194 10.98 19.49 -7.32
N ASP A 195 11.31 18.20 -7.33
CA ASP A 195 11.79 17.51 -8.53
C ASP A 195 10.70 17.43 -9.59
N LEU A 196 9.46 17.07 -9.25
CA LEU A 196 8.32 17.04 -10.19
C LEU A 196 8.03 18.43 -10.80
N ASN A 197 8.09 19.49 -9.99
CA ASN A 197 7.95 20.86 -10.48
C ASN A 197 9.06 21.28 -11.47
N SER A 198 10.23 20.64 -11.39
CA SER A 198 11.35 20.87 -12.28
C SER A 198 11.35 19.89 -13.47
N GLY A 199 10.38 18.97 -13.53
CA GLY A 199 10.31 17.85 -14.45
C GLY A 199 9.88 18.18 -15.88
N GLY A 200 9.60 19.45 -16.20
CA GLY A 200 9.11 19.84 -17.53
C GLY A 200 7.68 19.37 -17.81
N ASP A 201 7.36 19.18 -19.09
CA ASP A 201 5.99 18.89 -19.53
C ASP A 201 5.80 17.43 -19.98
N GLU A 202 6.86 16.63 -20.05
CA GLU A 202 6.83 15.26 -20.57
C GLU A 202 7.57 14.30 -19.63
N LEU A 203 7.06 13.07 -19.51
CA LEU A 203 7.72 11.98 -18.79
C LEU A 203 8.55 11.13 -19.75
N PRO A 204 9.77 10.68 -19.38
CA PRO A 204 10.57 9.78 -20.20
C PRO A 204 10.09 8.31 -20.17
N PHE A 205 8.95 8.04 -19.52
CA PHE A 205 8.35 6.72 -19.35
C PHE A 205 6.81 6.80 -19.34
N ASN A 206 6.16 5.65 -19.41
CA ASN A 206 4.72 5.54 -19.20
C ASN A 206 4.43 4.91 -17.84
N MET A 207 3.45 5.44 -17.14
CA MET A 207 2.87 4.79 -15.96
C MET A 207 1.85 3.73 -16.39
N THR A 208 1.49 2.84 -15.45
CA THR A 208 0.42 1.84 -15.66
C THR A 208 -0.96 2.52 -15.74
N PRO A 209 -1.99 1.85 -16.30
CA PRO A 209 -3.35 2.39 -16.38
C PRO A 209 -3.95 2.84 -15.05
N GLY A 210 -3.44 2.33 -13.92
CA GLY A 210 -3.86 2.78 -12.58
C GLY A 210 -3.61 4.26 -12.28
N TYR A 211 -2.89 4.96 -13.14
CA TYR A 211 -2.61 6.41 -13.05
C TYR A 211 -3.41 7.24 -14.07
N ASP A 212 -4.26 6.60 -14.89
CA ASP A 212 -4.94 7.28 -16.00
C ASP A 212 -5.96 8.34 -15.51
N ASP A 213 -6.53 8.20 -14.32
CA ASP A 213 -7.45 9.19 -13.75
C ASP A 213 -6.81 10.56 -13.49
N LEU A 214 -5.48 10.62 -13.39
CA LEU A 214 -4.74 11.88 -13.25
C LEU A 214 -4.61 12.63 -14.57
N ARG A 215 -4.78 11.94 -15.71
CA ARG A 215 -4.62 12.55 -17.05
C ARG A 215 -5.67 13.61 -17.29
N LYS A 216 -5.24 14.72 -17.80
CA LYS A 216 -6.14 15.77 -18.28
C LYS A 216 -6.69 15.41 -19.66
N SER A 217 -7.84 15.97 -20.01
CA SER A 217 -8.43 15.85 -21.34
C SER A 217 -8.15 17.10 -22.17
N ASP A 218 -7.88 16.91 -23.47
CA ASP A 218 -7.81 18.03 -24.41
C ASP A 218 -9.15 18.75 -24.48
N ALA A 219 -9.13 20.05 -24.24
CA ALA A 219 -10.35 20.86 -24.14
C ALA A 219 -11.14 20.95 -25.48
N THR A 220 -10.50 20.60 -26.61
CA THR A 220 -11.10 20.70 -27.95
C THR A 220 -11.58 19.35 -28.45
N SER A 221 -10.73 18.31 -28.35
CA SER A 221 -11.07 16.96 -28.85
C SER A 221 -11.71 16.07 -27.79
N GLY A 222 -11.46 16.33 -26.50
CA GLY A 222 -11.87 15.45 -25.40
C GLY A 222 -10.95 14.23 -25.24
N ASP A 223 -9.88 14.11 -26.04
CA ASP A 223 -8.95 13.00 -25.93
C ASP A 223 -8.11 13.12 -24.64
N GLN A 224 -7.80 11.99 -24.03
CA GLN A 224 -6.86 11.95 -22.91
C GLN A 224 -5.46 12.36 -23.36
N LEU A 225 -4.87 13.33 -22.65
CA LEU A 225 -3.50 13.76 -22.87
C LEU A 225 -2.50 12.78 -22.23
N PRO A 226 -1.25 12.74 -22.67
CA PRO A 226 -0.20 12.02 -21.94
C PRO A 226 -0.08 12.49 -20.49
N LEU A 227 0.28 11.58 -19.59
CA LEU A 227 0.56 11.91 -18.20
C LEU A 227 1.80 12.79 -18.12
N THR A 228 1.76 13.81 -17.28
CA THR A 228 2.84 14.78 -17.10
C THR A 228 3.43 14.73 -15.68
N PRO A 229 4.62 15.34 -15.44
CA PRO A 229 5.14 15.50 -14.07
C PRO A 229 4.18 16.28 -13.15
N ALA A 230 3.42 17.24 -13.70
CA ALA A 230 2.42 17.99 -12.93
C ALA A 230 1.25 17.09 -12.45
N ASP A 231 0.81 16.14 -13.27
CA ASP A 231 -0.22 15.17 -12.86
C ASP A 231 0.30 14.24 -11.74
N LEU A 232 1.57 13.83 -11.82
CA LEU A 232 2.20 13.04 -10.75
C LEU A 232 2.46 13.87 -9.48
N LEU A 233 2.61 15.19 -9.60
CA LEU A 233 2.66 16.09 -8.45
C LEU A 233 1.33 16.09 -7.68
N GLU A 234 0.17 16.07 -8.37
CA GLU A 234 -1.13 15.94 -7.70
C GLU A 234 -1.22 14.65 -6.86
N PHE A 235 -0.71 13.52 -7.37
CA PHE A 235 -0.61 12.27 -6.62
C PHE A 235 0.33 12.39 -5.41
N ASN A 236 1.50 12.98 -5.58
CA ASN A 236 2.45 13.22 -4.51
C ASN A 236 1.83 14.05 -3.39
N ARG A 237 1.10 15.11 -3.72
CA ARG A 237 0.42 15.97 -2.75
C ARG A 237 -0.72 15.24 -2.04
N ALA A 238 -1.47 14.39 -2.72
CA ALA A 238 -2.48 13.53 -2.10
C ALA A 238 -1.86 12.62 -1.03
N LEU A 239 -0.71 11.99 -1.33
CA LEU A 239 0.03 11.20 -0.34
C LEU A 239 0.54 12.04 0.83
N LEU A 240 1.02 13.27 0.57
CA LEU A 240 1.44 14.18 1.63
C LEU A 240 0.28 14.54 2.55
N ALA A 241 -0.91 14.78 2.02
CA ALA A 241 -2.11 15.07 2.84
C ALA A 241 -2.39 13.91 3.82
N ARG A 242 -2.27 12.65 3.37
CA ARG A 242 -2.40 11.46 4.24
C ARG A 242 -1.31 11.45 5.31
N VAL A 243 -0.05 11.70 4.96
CA VAL A 243 1.07 11.71 5.91
C VAL A 243 0.89 12.82 6.95
N GLU A 244 0.52 14.02 6.53
CA GLU A 244 0.30 15.15 7.43
C GLU A 244 -0.90 14.94 8.37
N ALA A 245 -1.95 14.25 7.91
CA ALA A 245 -3.05 13.82 8.78
C ALA A 245 -2.57 12.85 9.86
N TYR A 246 -1.66 11.92 9.50
CA TYR A 246 -1.07 10.98 10.47
C TYR A 246 -0.11 11.66 11.45
N ARG A 247 0.47 12.81 11.08
CA ARG A 247 1.25 13.70 11.96
C ARG A 247 0.37 14.62 12.82
N GLY A 248 -0.93 14.71 12.52
CA GLY A 248 -1.85 15.67 13.14
C GLY A 248 -1.61 17.13 12.71
N ASN A 249 -0.92 17.35 11.60
CA ASN A 249 -0.60 18.68 11.07
C ASN A 249 -1.68 19.14 10.07
N TYR A 250 -2.86 19.43 10.56
CA TYR A 250 -4.03 19.75 9.75
C TYR A 250 -3.88 20.96 8.82
N PRO A 251 -3.17 22.06 9.18
CA PRO A 251 -2.89 23.11 8.21
C PRO A 251 -2.11 22.64 6.99
N ALA A 252 -1.17 21.71 7.17
CA ALA A 252 -0.42 21.13 6.06
C ALA A 252 -1.26 20.12 5.25
N VAL A 253 -2.21 19.43 5.87
CA VAL A 253 -3.22 18.62 5.14
C VAL A 253 -3.97 19.49 4.15
N LEU A 254 -4.54 20.61 4.59
CA LEU A 254 -5.31 21.50 3.72
C LEU A 254 -4.46 22.06 2.58
N ALA A 255 -3.23 22.49 2.87
CA ALA A 255 -2.31 22.99 1.85
C ALA A 255 -1.94 21.89 0.81
N ALA A 256 -1.71 20.67 1.26
CA ALA A 256 -1.40 19.57 0.36
C ALA A 256 -2.61 19.16 -0.51
N LEU A 257 -3.83 19.24 0.03
CA LEU A 257 -5.06 18.97 -0.72
C LEU A 257 -5.30 20.01 -1.83
N GLU A 258 -4.96 21.30 -1.62
CA GLU A 258 -5.09 22.34 -2.65
C GLU A 258 -4.26 22.05 -3.91
N ASP A 259 -3.12 21.39 -3.75
CA ASP A 259 -2.19 21.05 -4.85
C ASP A 259 -2.37 19.58 -5.33
N SER A 260 -3.39 18.87 -4.85
CA SER A 260 -3.68 17.47 -5.20
C SER A 260 -4.86 17.37 -6.18
N PHE A 261 -5.23 16.14 -6.55
CA PHE A 261 -6.45 15.88 -7.33
C PHE A 261 -7.74 15.90 -6.46
N PHE A 262 -7.68 16.45 -5.24
CA PHE A 262 -8.85 16.61 -4.38
C PHE A 262 -9.93 17.46 -5.05
N ASP A 263 -11.14 16.92 -5.11
CA ASP A 263 -12.33 17.65 -5.56
C ASP A 263 -13.54 17.24 -4.72
N LEU A 264 -14.07 18.18 -3.92
CA LEU A 264 -15.23 17.94 -3.05
C LEU A 264 -16.48 17.56 -3.84
N ASN A 265 -16.58 17.94 -5.11
CA ASN A 265 -17.70 17.66 -6.00
C ASN A 265 -17.36 16.64 -7.11
N GLY A 266 -16.15 16.14 -7.11
CA GLY A 266 -15.63 15.19 -8.10
C GLY A 266 -16.07 13.75 -7.86
N ASP A 267 -15.71 12.88 -8.80
CA ASP A 267 -15.93 11.45 -8.65
C ASP A 267 -15.13 10.92 -7.45
N LEU A 268 -15.80 10.24 -6.53
CA LEU A 268 -15.20 9.63 -5.35
C LEU A 268 -14.15 8.57 -5.70
N ARG A 269 -14.23 7.97 -6.88
CA ARG A 269 -13.35 6.91 -7.35
C ARG A 269 -12.14 7.42 -8.11
N SER A 270 -12.11 8.68 -8.53
CA SER A 270 -10.92 9.25 -9.17
C SER A 270 -9.70 9.13 -8.28
N GLY A 271 -8.58 8.62 -8.81
CA GLY A 271 -7.39 8.43 -8.00
C GLY A 271 -6.30 7.58 -8.65
N VAL A 272 -5.44 7.05 -7.80
CA VAL A 272 -4.30 6.21 -8.20
C VAL A 272 -4.48 4.81 -7.63
N TYR A 273 -4.22 3.81 -8.49
CA TYR A 273 -4.53 2.42 -8.23
C TYR A 273 -3.37 1.49 -8.60
N HIS A 274 -3.26 0.38 -7.89
CA HIS A 274 -2.57 -0.81 -8.37
C HIS A 274 -3.44 -1.47 -9.44
N ASN A 275 -2.93 -1.52 -10.66
CA ASN A 275 -3.61 -2.14 -11.80
C ASN A 275 -3.24 -3.62 -11.91
N PHE A 276 -4.19 -4.45 -12.33
CA PHE A 276 -4.04 -5.91 -12.49
C PHE A 276 -4.53 -6.36 -13.85
N SER A 277 -3.91 -7.43 -14.39
CA SER A 277 -4.33 -8.00 -15.64
C SER A 277 -4.18 -9.53 -15.68
N LEU A 278 -4.85 -10.17 -16.65
CA LEU A 278 -4.72 -11.60 -16.92
C LEU A 278 -3.70 -11.91 -18.02
N SER A 279 -2.94 -10.92 -18.48
CA SER A 279 -1.86 -11.19 -19.43
C SER A 279 -0.77 -12.02 -18.75
N GLY A 280 -0.19 -12.99 -19.46
CA GLY A 280 0.62 -14.06 -18.88
C GLY A 280 1.93 -13.64 -18.18
N ALA A 281 2.24 -12.34 -18.16
CA ALA A 281 3.42 -11.77 -17.48
C ALA A 281 3.05 -10.80 -16.36
N ASP A 282 1.77 -10.58 -16.08
CA ASP A 282 1.31 -9.65 -15.06
C ASP A 282 0.65 -10.39 -13.88
N LEU A 283 0.37 -9.66 -12.80
CA LEU A 283 -0.30 -10.16 -11.61
C LEU A 283 -1.82 -10.00 -11.75
N SER A 284 -2.59 -10.96 -11.28
CA SER A 284 -4.03 -10.82 -11.05
C SER A 284 -4.30 -10.26 -9.66
N ASN A 285 -5.47 -9.60 -9.48
CA ASN A 285 -5.88 -9.06 -8.21
C ASN A 285 -5.98 -10.16 -7.12
N PRO A 286 -5.08 -10.18 -6.13
CA PRO A 286 -5.04 -11.23 -5.12
C PRO A 286 -6.10 -11.03 -4.02
N LEU A 287 -6.81 -9.90 -4.03
CA LEU A 287 -7.87 -9.58 -3.08
C LEU A 287 -9.25 -10.06 -3.57
N PHE A 288 -9.40 -10.38 -4.86
CA PHE A 288 -10.63 -10.94 -5.37
C PHE A 288 -10.81 -12.40 -4.92
N ILE A 289 -11.96 -12.70 -4.33
CA ILE A 289 -12.45 -14.07 -4.07
C ILE A 289 -13.90 -14.12 -4.52
N ALA A 290 -14.26 -15.13 -5.33
CA ALA A 290 -15.65 -15.31 -5.75
C ALA A 290 -16.54 -15.61 -4.53
N LEU A 291 -17.79 -15.14 -4.57
CA LEU A 291 -18.75 -15.32 -3.48
C LEU A 291 -19.04 -16.81 -3.20
N ASN A 292 -19.41 -17.09 -1.95
CA ASN A 292 -19.80 -18.43 -1.47
C ASN A 292 -18.72 -19.51 -1.60
N GLN A 293 -17.44 -19.13 -1.61
CA GLN A 293 -16.35 -20.11 -1.54
C GLN A 293 -16.29 -20.73 -0.14
N GLU A 294 -15.84 -22.00 -0.07
CA GLU A 294 -15.72 -22.72 1.21
C GLU A 294 -14.28 -22.78 1.70
N ALA A 295 -13.31 -22.94 0.79
CA ALA A 295 -11.92 -23.19 1.16
C ALA A 295 -11.16 -21.95 1.59
N ASN A 296 -11.33 -20.86 0.83
CA ASN A 296 -10.70 -19.57 1.08
C ASN A 296 -11.75 -18.48 0.91
N VAL A 297 -12.04 -17.72 1.94
CA VAL A 297 -13.08 -16.69 1.91
C VAL A 297 -12.77 -15.56 2.88
N ARG A 298 -12.97 -14.32 2.44
CA ARG A 298 -13.02 -13.16 3.31
C ARG A 298 -14.46 -12.91 3.71
N VAL A 299 -14.74 -12.92 5.01
CA VAL A 299 -16.08 -12.71 5.56
C VAL A 299 -16.10 -11.44 6.38
N ALA A 300 -17.01 -10.51 6.07
CA ALA A 300 -17.14 -9.28 6.80
C ALA A 300 -17.39 -9.56 8.29
N HIS A 301 -16.75 -8.78 9.16
CA HIS A 301 -17.06 -8.82 10.59
C HIS A 301 -18.53 -8.47 10.83
N GLY A 302 -19.20 -9.21 11.73
CA GLY A 302 -20.63 -9.04 11.97
C GLY A 302 -21.03 -7.60 12.30
N SER A 303 -20.17 -6.85 13.01
CA SER A 303 -20.41 -5.45 13.33
C SER A 303 -20.40 -4.51 12.11
N PHE A 304 -19.81 -4.89 10.97
CA PHE A 304 -19.91 -4.10 9.75
C PHE A 304 -21.37 -3.99 9.26
N ILE A 305 -22.15 -5.04 9.50
CA ILE A 305 -23.57 -5.08 9.15
C ILE A 305 -24.43 -4.46 10.24
N THR A 306 -24.18 -4.84 11.52
CA THR A 306 -25.08 -4.48 12.61
C THR A 306 -24.94 -3.04 13.09
N ASP A 307 -23.78 -2.40 12.88
CA ASP A 307 -23.52 -1.03 13.32
C ASP A 307 -23.80 0.01 12.21
N ALA A 308 -24.21 -0.45 11.00
CA ALA A 308 -24.54 0.44 9.91
C ALA A 308 -25.82 1.23 10.19
N GLU A 309 -25.83 2.50 9.79
CA GLU A 309 -27.06 3.29 9.75
C GLU A 309 -28.03 2.68 8.73
N ASP A 310 -29.32 2.74 9.04
CA ASP A 310 -30.38 2.27 8.16
C ASP A 310 -30.29 3.00 6.79
N GLY A 311 -30.16 2.24 5.74
CA GLY A 311 -30.09 2.77 4.37
C GLY A 311 -28.67 3.07 3.87
N ASP A 312 -27.61 2.81 4.65
CA ASP A 312 -26.22 2.96 4.17
C ASP A 312 -25.91 1.95 3.05
N GLY A 313 -25.89 2.43 1.81
CA GLY A 313 -25.63 1.61 0.63
C GLY A 313 -24.22 0.98 0.60
N ARG A 314 -23.26 1.51 1.39
CA ARG A 314 -21.89 0.98 1.46
C ARG A 314 -21.83 -0.39 2.13
N VAL A 315 -22.87 -0.78 2.90
CA VAL A 315 -23.02 -2.14 3.44
C VAL A 315 -23.04 -3.19 2.31
N GLY A 316 -23.44 -2.81 1.09
CA GLY A 316 -23.38 -3.68 -0.09
C GLY A 316 -21.97 -4.14 -0.48
N LYS A 317 -20.90 -3.61 0.13
CA LYS A 317 -19.52 -4.17 0.06
C LYS A 317 -19.40 -5.54 0.74
N ALA A 318 -20.40 -5.95 1.48
CA ALA A 318 -20.54 -7.29 2.07
C ALA A 318 -21.86 -7.91 1.62
N VAL A 319 -21.81 -9.14 1.10
CA VAL A 319 -22.95 -9.86 0.52
C VAL A 319 -23.29 -11.07 1.36
N GLU A 320 -24.55 -11.22 1.73
CA GLU A 320 -25.03 -12.37 2.52
C GLU A 320 -24.71 -13.69 1.83
N ARG A 321 -24.15 -14.62 2.58
CA ARG A 321 -23.80 -15.95 2.10
C ARG A 321 -25.02 -16.86 2.03
N LEU A 322 -25.01 -17.78 1.08
CA LEU A 322 -26.00 -18.87 1.00
C LEU A 322 -25.96 -19.76 2.25
N GLU A 323 -24.77 -20.01 2.75
CA GLU A 323 -24.51 -20.78 3.99
C GLU A 323 -23.41 -20.08 4.80
N ASN A 324 -23.60 -20.00 6.12
CA ASN A 324 -22.58 -19.42 6.99
C ASN A 324 -21.27 -20.19 6.90
N ARG A 325 -20.16 -19.48 7.00
CA ARG A 325 -18.83 -20.09 7.10
C ARG A 325 -18.27 -19.87 8.50
N ASP A 326 -18.16 -20.95 9.25
CA ASP A 326 -17.66 -20.90 10.62
C ASP A 326 -16.24 -21.46 10.69
N ALA A 327 -15.36 -20.77 11.40
CA ALA A 327 -14.00 -21.21 11.64
C ALA A 327 -13.52 -20.75 13.02
N SER A 328 -12.92 -21.69 13.78
CA SER A 328 -12.27 -21.38 15.06
C SER A 328 -13.16 -20.63 16.07
N GLY A 329 -14.49 -20.84 16.01
CA GLY A 329 -15.47 -20.16 16.87
C GLY A 329 -15.89 -18.77 16.39
N LEU A 330 -15.47 -18.36 15.21
CA LEU A 330 -15.93 -17.15 14.51
C LEU A 330 -16.98 -17.53 13.47
N ILE A 331 -17.97 -16.67 13.28
CA ILE A 331 -19.09 -16.92 12.35
C ILE A 331 -19.05 -15.89 11.22
N GLY A 332 -18.95 -16.38 9.98
CA GLY A 332 -18.98 -15.58 8.78
C GLY A 332 -20.31 -15.69 8.05
N THR A 333 -21.08 -14.62 8.03
CA THR A 333 -22.43 -14.56 7.42
C THR A 333 -22.45 -13.81 6.09
N HIS A 334 -21.47 -12.96 5.82
CA HIS A 334 -21.39 -12.11 4.62
C HIS A 334 -20.00 -12.20 4.01
N ASP A 335 -19.93 -12.47 2.71
CA ASP A 335 -18.69 -12.38 1.96
C ASP A 335 -18.29 -10.93 1.71
N VAL A 336 -17.00 -10.64 1.78
CA VAL A 336 -16.44 -9.37 1.30
C VAL A 336 -16.56 -9.33 -0.23
N ALA A 337 -17.21 -8.30 -0.76
CA ALA A 337 -17.56 -8.14 -2.17
C ALA A 337 -17.06 -6.81 -2.76
N ILE A 338 -15.88 -6.35 -2.34
CA ILE A 338 -15.28 -5.08 -2.79
C ILE A 338 -14.84 -5.20 -4.26
N TYR A 339 -14.27 -6.34 -4.61
CA TYR A 339 -13.77 -6.64 -5.96
C TYR A 339 -14.67 -7.68 -6.64
N ALA A 340 -14.96 -7.47 -7.93
CA ALA A 340 -15.83 -8.32 -8.73
C ALA A 340 -15.04 -9.27 -9.65
N SER A 341 -13.75 -9.00 -9.89
CA SER A 341 -12.92 -9.76 -10.82
C SER A 341 -11.44 -9.78 -10.44
N LEU A 342 -10.69 -10.66 -11.09
CA LEU A 342 -9.23 -10.75 -11.00
C LEU A 342 -8.49 -9.55 -11.63
N THR A 343 -9.20 -8.66 -12.31
CA THR A 343 -8.62 -7.49 -12.99
C THR A 343 -9.08 -6.17 -12.39
N ASP A 344 -9.86 -6.21 -11.31
CA ASP A 344 -10.25 -4.97 -10.61
C ASP A 344 -9.05 -4.32 -9.96
N ASP A 345 -8.95 -3.01 -10.09
CA ASP A 345 -7.88 -2.22 -9.53
C ASP A 345 -8.03 -2.06 -8.01
N VAL A 346 -6.89 -1.97 -7.31
CA VAL A 346 -6.84 -1.77 -5.86
C VAL A 346 -6.35 -0.35 -5.56
N PRO A 347 -7.10 0.47 -4.80
CA PRO A 347 -6.72 1.86 -4.60
C PRO A 347 -5.41 2.01 -3.81
N ILE A 348 -4.54 2.90 -4.28
CA ILE A 348 -3.43 3.47 -3.52
C ILE A 348 -3.95 4.66 -2.73
N ILE A 349 -4.64 5.58 -3.43
CA ILE A 349 -5.31 6.73 -2.85
C ILE A 349 -6.34 7.27 -3.85
N ARG A 350 -7.52 7.64 -3.37
CA ARG A 350 -8.60 8.17 -4.21
C ARG A 350 -9.33 9.33 -3.56
N ASN A 351 -10.11 10.08 -4.35
CA ASN A 351 -10.78 11.29 -3.93
C ASN A 351 -11.70 11.10 -2.70
N GLU A 352 -12.36 9.94 -2.57
CA GLU A 352 -13.16 9.63 -1.38
C GLU A 352 -12.35 9.72 -0.08
N GLU A 353 -11.09 9.25 -0.09
CA GLU A 353 -10.19 9.40 1.06
C GLU A 353 -9.76 10.86 1.25
N LEU A 354 -9.48 11.59 0.16
CA LEU A 354 -9.09 13.01 0.26
C LEU A 354 -10.21 13.87 0.85
N ILE A 355 -11.46 13.58 0.51
CA ILE A 355 -12.63 14.22 1.13
C ILE A 355 -12.69 13.92 2.63
N LEU A 356 -12.39 12.68 3.05
CA LEU A 356 -12.32 12.32 4.47
C LEU A 356 -11.16 13.03 5.20
N LEU A 357 -9.99 13.18 4.55
CA LEU A 357 -8.86 13.95 5.09
C LEU A 357 -9.18 15.44 5.20
N TYR A 358 -9.92 16.00 4.23
CA TYR A 358 -10.41 17.39 4.28
C TYR A 358 -11.39 17.59 5.44
N ALA A 359 -12.34 16.64 5.63
CA ALA A 359 -13.25 16.67 6.77
C ALA A 359 -12.48 16.65 8.10
N GLU A 360 -11.51 15.74 8.23
CA GLU A 360 -10.67 15.58 9.42
C GLU A 360 -9.92 16.87 9.74
N ALA A 361 -9.29 17.49 8.75
CA ALA A 361 -8.50 18.70 8.95
C ALA A 361 -9.34 19.91 9.37
N ASN A 362 -10.64 19.91 9.06
CA ASN A 362 -11.57 20.98 9.38
C ASN A 362 -12.36 20.78 10.68
N MET A 363 -12.40 19.57 11.25
CA MET A 363 -13.27 19.25 12.41
C MET A 363 -13.15 20.24 13.57
N ALA A 364 -11.94 20.66 13.91
CA ALA A 364 -11.69 21.52 15.07
C ALA A 364 -11.77 23.01 14.75
N THR A 365 -11.43 23.42 13.52
CA THR A 365 -11.26 24.83 13.14
C THR A 365 -12.41 25.36 12.29
N ASN A 366 -13.02 24.51 11.48
CA ASN A 366 -14.13 24.85 10.58
C ASN A 366 -15.15 23.71 10.49
N PRO A 367 -15.91 23.42 11.56
CA PRO A 367 -16.83 22.29 11.60
C PRO A 367 -17.91 22.33 10.52
N THR A 368 -18.23 23.50 9.95
CA THR A 368 -19.18 23.60 8.83
C THR A 368 -18.62 22.95 7.56
N GLU A 369 -17.35 23.17 7.25
CA GLU A 369 -16.69 22.53 6.11
C GLU A 369 -16.52 21.01 6.34
N ALA A 370 -16.20 20.62 7.58
CA ALA A 370 -16.11 19.21 7.94
C ALA A 370 -17.46 18.50 7.69
N VAL A 371 -18.58 19.07 8.14
CA VAL A 371 -19.93 18.54 7.89
C VAL A 371 -20.23 18.52 6.41
N ALA A 372 -19.93 19.58 5.65
CA ALA A 372 -20.17 19.62 4.21
C ALA A 372 -19.44 18.48 3.48
N ALA A 373 -18.20 18.19 3.85
CA ALA A 373 -17.42 17.09 3.27
C ALA A 373 -18.01 15.71 3.65
N LEU A 374 -18.40 15.51 4.90
CA LEU A 374 -19.04 14.27 5.34
C LEU A 374 -20.40 14.07 4.64
N ASP A 375 -21.16 15.14 4.42
CA ASP A 375 -22.46 15.07 3.74
C ASP A 375 -22.35 14.68 2.26
N VAL A 376 -21.24 14.98 1.58
CA VAL A 376 -20.97 14.44 0.24
C VAL A 376 -20.97 12.91 0.28
N LEU A 377 -20.22 12.31 1.20
CA LEU A 377 -20.10 10.87 1.33
C LEU A 377 -21.40 10.22 1.79
N ARG A 378 -22.09 10.83 2.76
CA ARG A 378 -23.39 10.37 3.25
C ARG A 378 -24.44 10.38 2.13
N THR A 379 -24.47 11.44 1.33
CA THR A 379 -25.40 11.56 0.19
C THR A 379 -25.19 10.45 -0.84
N VAL A 380 -23.93 10.19 -1.22
CA VAL A 380 -23.61 9.10 -2.16
C VAL A 380 -23.92 7.73 -1.56
N ALA A 381 -23.75 7.57 -0.26
CA ALA A 381 -24.15 6.35 0.47
C ALA A 381 -25.67 6.15 0.60
N GLY A 382 -26.49 7.14 0.23
CA GLY A 382 -27.95 7.10 0.41
C GLY A 382 -28.43 7.52 1.80
N LEU A 383 -27.56 8.07 2.61
CA LEU A 383 -27.87 8.54 3.97
C LEU A 383 -28.37 10.00 3.95
N PRO A 384 -29.20 10.40 4.94
CA PRO A 384 -29.51 11.80 5.15
C PRO A 384 -28.26 12.59 5.56
N ALA A 385 -28.29 13.92 5.32
CA ALA A 385 -27.26 14.82 5.80
C ALA A 385 -27.07 14.68 7.32
N TYR A 386 -25.83 14.91 7.77
CA TYR A 386 -25.48 14.83 9.19
C TYR A 386 -26.28 15.86 10.02
N ALA A 387 -26.98 15.40 11.04
CA ALA A 387 -27.79 16.23 11.92
C ALA A 387 -27.32 16.19 13.40
N GLY A 388 -26.14 15.59 13.63
CA GLY A 388 -25.54 15.48 14.97
C GLY A 388 -24.90 16.79 15.45
N ALA A 389 -24.23 16.72 16.61
CA ALA A 389 -23.50 17.85 17.15
C ALA A 389 -22.23 18.13 16.36
N THR A 390 -21.85 19.39 16.24
CA THR A 390 -20.63 19.83 15.52
C THR A 390 -19.45 20.07 16.48
N THR A 391 -19.42 19.40 17.62
CA THR A 391 -18.25 19.36 18.50
C THR A 391 -17.17 18.47 17.87
N ALA A 392 -15.90 18.75 18.14
CA ALA A 392 -14.79 17.97 17.60
C ALA A 392 -14.96 16.46 17.86
N THR A 393 -15.37 16.06 19.07
CA THR A 393 -15.60 14.62 19.40
C THR A 393 -16.73 14.02 18.58
N ALA A 394 -17.86 14.72 18.41
CA ALA A 394 -18.97 14.19 17.62
C ALA A 394 -18.63 14.07 16.14
N LEU A 395 -17.86 15.03 15.60
CA LEU A 395 -17.37 14.98 14.23
C LEU A 395 -16.29 13.92 14.04
N GLU A 396 -15.48 13.63 15.07
CA GLU A 396 -14.52 12.51 15.06
C GLU A 396 -15.25 11.17 14.96
N ASP A 397 -16.32 10.97 15.74
CA ASP A 397 -17.13 9.74 15.69
C ASP A 397 -17.79 9.59 14.30
N GLU A 398 -18.35 10.66 13.75
CA GLU A 398 -18.94 10.67 12.40
C GLU A 398 -17.88 10.44 11.31
N LEU A 399 -16.70 11.04 11.42
CA LEU A 399 -15.58 10.80 10.52
C LEU A 399 -15.18 9.31 10.52
N LEU A 400 -14.98 8.73 11.71
CA LEU A 400 -14.60 7.32 11.86
C LEU A 400 -15.67 6.37 11.33
N TYR A 401 -16.96 6.71 11.50
CA TYR A 401 -18.06 6.01 10.87
C TYR A 401 -17.92 6.02 9.34
N ASN A 402 -17.80 7.21 8.73
CA ASN A 402 -17.66 7.31 7.27
C ASN A 402 -16.38 6.64 6.77
N ARG A 403 -15.24 6.80 7.44
CA ARG A 403 -13.99 6.10 7.07
C ARG A 403 -14.15 4.58 7.08
N ARG A 404 -14.85 4.04 8.09
CA ARG A 404 -15.11 2.60 8.21
C ARG A 404 -15.85 2.04 6.99
N TYR A 405 -16.91 2.72 6.53
CA TYR A 405 -17.75 2.23 5.45
C TYR A 405 -17.20 2.61 4.05
N SER A 406 -16.62 3.78 3.91
CA SER A 406 -16.00 4.24 2.67
C SER A 406 -14.75 3.44 2.33
N LEU A 407 -13.86 3.20 3.29
CA LEU A 407 -12.55 2.56 3.09
C LEU A 407 -12.52 1.09 3.57
N PHE A 408 -13.68 0.44 3.66
CA PHE A 408 -13.79 -0.94 4.12
C PHE A 408 -12.93 -1.90 3.30
N GLY A 409 -12.10 -2.67 4.00
CA GLY A 409 -11.22 -3.69 3.40
C GLY A 409 -10.00 -3.14 2.67
N GLU A 410 -9.65 -1.87 2.88
CA GLU A 410 -8.46 -1.22 2.32
C GLU A 410 -7.34 -1.08 3.37
N GLY A 411 -7.53 -1.63 4.58
CA GLY A 411 -6.53 -1.65 5.66
C GLY A 411 -6.41 -0.35 6.46
N HIS A 412 -7.36 0.56 6.35
CA HIS A 412 -7.32 1.86 7.05
C HIS A 412 -7.81 1.79 8.50
N ARG A 413 -8.84 0.97 8.81
CA ARG A 413 -9.55 1.02 10.08
C ARG A 413 -8.64 0.83 11.30
N TRP A 414 -7.73 -0.13 11.29
CA TRP A 414 -6.79 -0.35 12.40
C TRP A 414 -5.90 0.86 12.65
N ILE A 415 -5.40 1.47 11.58
CA ILE A 415 -4.55 2.66 11.62
C ILE A 415 -5.34 3.83 12.20
N ASP A 416 -6.58 4.04 11.74
CA ASP A 416 -7.47 5.09 12.21
C ASP A 416 -7.81 4.92 13.71
N MET A 417 -8.28 3.76 14.10
CA MET A 417 -8.63 3.49 15.50
C MET A 417 -7.43 3.67 16.44
N ARG A 418 -6.23 3.35 15.96
CA ARG A 418 -4.99 3.55 16.71
C ARG A 418 -4.63 5.03 16.84
N ARG A 419 -4.63 5.80 15.75
CA ARG A 419 -4.23 7.20 15.76
C ARG A 419 -5.21 8.10 16.51
N PHE A 420 -6.49 7.70 16.57
CA PHE A 420 -7.50 8.37 17.40
C PHE A 420 -7.59 7.81 18.83
N GLY A 421 -6.71 6.88 19.23
CA GLY A 421 -6.68 6.34 20.59
C GLY A 421 -7.84 5.39 20.93
N LYS A 422 -8.53 4.86 19.91
CA LYS A 422 -9.76 4.05 20.02
C LYS A 422 -9.56 2.56 19.75
N LEU A 423 -8.33 2.03 19.80
CA LEU A 423 -8.09 0.59 19.56
C LEU A 423 -8.92 -0.32 20.47
N ALA A 424 -9.15 0.09 21.72
CA ALA A 424 -9.93 -0.67 22.68
C ALA A 424 -11.44 -0.76 22.33
N GLU A 425 -11.92 0.05 21.39
CA GLU A 425 -13.30 0.02 20.90
C GLU A 425 -13.50 -1.03 19.79
N LEU A 426 -12.41 -1.57 19.24
CA LEU A 426 -12.51 -2.66 18.26
C LEU A 426 -13.01 -3.94 18.95
N PRO A 427 -13.99 -4.66 18.36
CA PRO A 427 -14.60 -5.81 18.99
C PRO A 427 -13.63 -6.99 19.13
N ASN A 428 -13.84 -7.76 20.20
CA ASN A 428 -13.23 -9.07 20.43
C ASN A 428 -14.35 -10.11 20.51
N ASP A 429 -14.43 -11.03 19.56
CA ASP A 429 -15.51 -12.02 19.49
C ASP A 429 -15.28 -13.21 20.43
N ARG A 430 -14.02 -13.50 20.72
CA ARG A 430 -13.61 -14.58 21.64
C ARG A 430 -12.82 -14.00 22.81
N ALA A 431 -12.89 -14.65 23.95
CA ALA A 431 -12.14 -14.22 25.15
C ALA A 431 -10.61 -14.22 24.96
N THR A 432 -10.12 -14.90 23.96
CA THR A 432 -8.69 -14.97 23.60
C THR A 432 -8.26 -13.90 22.61
N ASP A 433 -9.21 -13.19 21.97
CA ASP A 433 -8.91 -12.20 20.96
C ASP A 433 -8.36 -10.92 21.57
N ASN A 434 -7.45 -10.31 20.85
CA ASN A 434 -6.82 -9.06 21.21
C ASN A 434 -6.47 -8.27 19.96
N VAL A 435 -6.42 -6.94 20.07
CA VAL A 435 -6.02 -6.04 19.01
C VAL A 435 -4.61 -5.51 19.31
N PRO A 436 -3.58 -5.92 18.55
CA PRO A 436 -2.24 -5.41 18.75
C PRO A 436 -2.12 -3.93 18.33
N ALA A 437 -1.25 -3.18 19.00
CA ALA A 437 -0.98 -1.79 18.62
C ALA A 437 -0.01 -1.66 17.44
N ALA A 438 0.82 -2.69 17.17
CA ALA A 438 1.80 -2.73 16.11
C ALA A 438 2.05 -4.16 15.66
N LEU A 439 2.49 -4.37 14.42
CA LEU A 439 3.06 -5.64 14.02
C LEU A 439 4.49 -5.74 14.60
N PRO A 440 4.95 -6.94 15.00
CA PRO A 440 6.32 -7.09 15.47
C PRO A 440 7.33 -6.89 14.33
N VAL A 441 8.52 -6.42 14.66
CA VAL A 441 9.63 -6.37 13.72
C VAL A 441 10.08 -7.80 13.38
N PRO A 442 10.33 -8.14 12.10
CA PRO A 442 10.78 -9.47 11.71
C PRO A 442 12.01 -9.95 12.51
N ALA A 443 12.05 -11.25 12.80
CA ALA A 443 13.08 -11.84 13.66
C ALA A 443 14.51 -11.71 13.11
N ASN A 444 14.66 -11.58 11.78
CA ASN A 444 15.96 -11.41 11.11
C ASN A 444 16.46 -9.97 11.10
N GLU A 445 15.65 -9.00 11.56
CA GLU A 445 16.08 -7.61 11.69
C GLU A 445 16.79 -7.39 13.01
N ASN A 446 18.08 -7.08 12.97
CA ASN A 446 18.83 -6.73 14.16
C ASN A 446 18.51 -5.28 14.56
N LYS A 447 17.78 -5.13 15.67
CA LYS A 447 17.55 -3.83 16.31
C LYS A 447 18.74 -3.40 17.13
#